data_711cb8cf2f0aa1dedb6e6aec3aac9d36
#
_entry.id   711cb8cf2f0aa1dedb6e6aec3aac9d36
#
_cell.length_a   1.000
_cell.length_b   1.000
_cell.length_c   1.000
_cell.angle_alpha   90.00
_cell.angle_beta   90.00
_cell.angle_gamma   90.00
#
_symmetry.space_group_name_H-M   'P 1'
#
loop_
_entity.id
_entity.type
_entity.pdbx_description
1 polymer ?
#
loop_
_entity_poly.entity_id
_entity_poly.type
_entity_poly.pdbx_seq_one_letter_code
_entity_poly.pdbx_strand_id
1 'polypeptide(L)'
;MFGWFEREKIPEITEDEASDMVERRRSERRDVYADVVTMSDGGRFLKKGIALDLSRDGTRVRFQNSDSLLDGMIVSISRYGIKRRARMRWRTRTDVGVEFLDEVE
;
A
#
# COMPACT_ATOMS: atom_id res chain seq x y z
N MET A 1 -17.19 -10.96 11.86
CA MET A 1 -16.58 -10.27 11.93
C MET A 1 -15.60 -9.68 11.56
N PHE A 2 -15.43 -9.45 11.40
CA PHE A 2 -14.62 -8.95 11.26
C PHE A 2 -14.05 -7.98 11.59
N GLY A 3 -13.93 -8.24 11.82
CA GLY A 3 -13.71 -7.17 12.59
C GLY A 3 -12.35 -6.80 12.99
N TRP A 4 -11.36 -7.52 12.59
CA TRP A 4 -10.00 -7.18 12.95
C TRP A 4 -9.60 -5.84 12.36
N PHE A 5 -10.13 -5.47 11.24
CA PHE A 5 -9.70 -4.22 10.74
C PHE A 5 -10.51 -3.04 11.24
N GLU A 6 -11.56 -3.28 11.94
CA GLU A 6 -12.25 -2.21 12.55
C GLU A 6 -11.53 -1.62 13.70
N ARG A 7 -10.70 -2.39 14.35
CA ARG A 7 -10.05 -1.93 15.52
C ARG A 7 -8.73 -1.33 15.31
N GLU A 8 -8.15 -1.56 14.15
CA GLU A 8 -6.85 -1.04 13.88
C GLU A 8 -6.96 0.31 13.28
N LYS A 9 -6.37 1.28 13.89
CA LYS A 9 -6.26 2.58 13.31
C LYS A 9 -5.00 2.64 12.50
N ILE A 10 -5.11 3.15 11.29
CA ILE A 10 -3.96 3.32 10.45
C ILE A 10 -3.30 4.63 10.86
N PRO A 11 -2.07 4.62 11.33
CA PRO A 11 -1.44 5.84 11.75
C PRO A 11 -1.17 6.74 10.56
N GLU A 12 -1.50 8.00 10.75
CA GLU A 12 -1.13 9.02 9.78
C GLU A 12 0.15 9.65 10.28
N ILE A 13 1.18 9.67 9.45
CA ILE A 13 2.51 10.09 9.88
C ILE A 13 3.00 11.16 8.94
N THR A 14 4.11 11.79 9.33
CA THR A 14 4.72 12.81 8.49
C THR A 14 5.55 12.16 7.40
N GLU A 15 5.94 12.95 6.42
CA GLU A 15 6.80 12.45 5.35
C GLU A 15 8.14 11.99 5.91
N ASP A 16 8.67 12.71 6.89
CA ASP A 16 9.94 12.31 7.50
C ASP A 16 9.82 10.97 8.19
N GLU A 17 8.73 10.76 8.90
CA GLU A 17 8.50 9.49 9.57
C GLU A 17 8.35 8.38 8.56
N ALA A 18 7.67 8.64 7.45
CA ALA A 18 7.51 7.64 6.41
C ALA A 18 8.86 7.24 5.83
N SER A 19 9.73 8.21 5.59
CA SER A 19 11.06 7.91 5.06
C SER A 19 11.87 7.06 6.02
N ASP A 20 11.79 7.37 7.32
CA ASP A 20 12.48 6.59 8.31
C ASP A 20 11.99 5.16 8.35
N MET A 21 10.69 4.98 8.28
CA MET A 21 10.12 3.64 8.32
C MET A 21 10.56 2.82 7.13
N VAL A 22 10.60 3.45 5.97
CA VAL A 22 11.05 2.76 4.76
C VAL A 22 12.51 2.36 4.91
N GLU A 23 13.35 3.23 5.43
CA GLU A 23 14.77 2.95 5.55
C GLU A 23 15.06 1.87 6.57
N ARG A 24 14.20 1.69 7.55
CA ARG A 24 14.43 0.70 8.57
C ARG A 24 14.09 -0.71 8.14
N ARG A 25 13.40 -0.84 7.03
CA ARG A 25 13.02 -2.17 6.59
C ARG A 25 14.26 -2.92 6.16
N ARG A 26 14.26 -4.19 6.49
CA ARG A 26 15.38 -5.02 6.12
C ARG A 26 15.24 -5.64 4.75
N SER A 27 14.02 -5.72 4.26
CA SER A 27 13.84 -6.31 2.95
C SER A 27 14.47 -5.41 1.91
N GLU A 28 15.01 -6.06 0.93
CA GLU A 28 15.60 -5.37 -0.18
C GLU A 28 14.53 -4.60 -0.93
N ARG A 29 14.78 -3.33 -1.18
CA ARG A 29 13.84 -2.48 -1.87
C ARG A 29 14.48 -1.91 -3.10
N ARG A 30 13.66 -1.70 -4.11
CA ARG A 30 14.09 -1.03 -5.31
C ARG A 30 13.21 0.19 -5.50
N ASP A 31 13.83 1.27 -5.92
CA ASP A 31 13.06 2.42 -6.37
C ASP A 31 12.43 2.08 -7.69
N VAL A 32 11.15 2.38 -7.80
CA VAL A 32 10.41 2.12 -9.02
C VAL A 32 9.55 3.33 -9.31
N TYR A 33 8.93 3.32 -10.46
CA TYR A 33 7.96 4.33 -10.80
C TYR A 33 6.96 3.67 -11.72
N ALA A 34 5.94 3.11 -11.14
CA ALA A 34 5.03 2.27 -11.90
C ALA A 34 3.60 2.51 -11.46
N ASP A 35 2.69 2.43 -12.43
CA ASP A 35 1.28 2.59 -12.16
C ASP A 35 0.78 1.48 -11.25
N VAL A 36 -0.05 1.87 -10.30
CA VAL A 36 -0.68 0.94 -9.37
C VAL A 36 -2.17 1.17 -9.39
N VAL A 37 -2.91 0.10 -9.33
CA VAL A 37 -4.34 0.18 -9.09
C VAL A 37 -4.61 -0.53 -7.79
N THR A 38 -5.28 0.15 -6.88
CA THR A 38 -5.75 -0.49 -5.65
C THR A 38 -7.24 -0.68 -5.76
N MET A 39 -7.72 -1.78 -5.23
CA MET A 39 -9.14 -2.12 -5.26
C MET A 39 -9.56 -2.53 -3.88
N SER A 40 -10.79 -2.18 -3.52
CA SER A 40 -11.36 -2.74 -2.31
C SER A 40 -11.59 -4.23 -2.52
N ASP A 41 -11.69 -4.94 -1.41
CA ASP A 41 -12.05 -6.34 -1.45
C ASP A 41 -13.45 -6.41 -2.07
N GLY A 42 -13.59 -7.16 -3.11
CA GLY A 42 -14.81 -7.20 -3.87
C GLY A 42 -14.80 -6.34 -5.11
N GLY A 43 -13.79 -5.52 -5.29
CA GLY A 43 -13.60 -4.76 -6.52
C GLY A 43 -14.51 -3.57 -6.71
N ARG A 44 -15.09 -3.06 -5.64
CA ARG A 44 -16.03 -1.96 -5.75
C ARG A 44 -15.40 -0.62 -5.96
N PHE A 45 -14.27 -0.41 -5.33
CA PHE A 45 -13.58 0.87 -5.43
C PHE A 45 -12.24 0.65 -6.07
N LEU A 46 -11.90 1.55 -6.97
CA LEU A 46 -10.59 1.56 -7.58
C LEU A 46 -9.94 2.89 -7.30
N LYS A 47 -8.66 2.86 -7.02
CA LYS A 47 -7.90 4.08 -6.86
C LYS A 47 -6.54 3.89 -7.50
N LYS A 48 -6.16 4.81 -8.34
CA LYS A 48 -4.91 4.72 -9.07
C LYS A 48 -3.84 5.53 -8.37
N GLY A 49 -2.63 5.01 -8.38
CA GLY A 49 -1.49 5.70 -7.81
C GLY A 49 -0.22 5.27 -8.50
N ILE A 50 0.90 5.67 -7.90
CA ILE A 50 2.22 5.37 -8.45
C ILE A 50 3.02 4.68 -7.36
N ALA A 51 3.58 3.52 -7.68
CA ALA A 51 4.49 2.84 -6.78
C ALA A 51 5.83 3.55 -6.83
N LEU A 52 6.35 3.90 -5.68
CA LEU A 52 7.63 4.60 -5.59
C LEU A 52 8.76 3.67 -5.19
N ASP A 53 8.46 2.62 -4.49
CA ASP A 53 9.44 1.59 -4.23
C ASP A 53 8.72 0.25 -4.15
N LEU A 54 9.47 -0.81 -4.22
CA LEU A 54 8.91 -2.14 -4.25
C LEU A 54 9.88 -3.10 -3.59
N SER A 55 9.36 -3.96 -2.73
CA SER A 55 10.12 -5.03 -2.13
C SER A 55 9.27 -6.28 -2.17
N ARG A 56 9.85 -7.37 -1.70
CA ARG A 56 9.11 -8.61 -1.60
C ARG A 56 7.93 -8.47 -0.64
N ASP A 57 8.05 -7.62 0.35
CA ASP A 57 7.07 -7.52 1.42
C ASP A 57 6.03 -6.44 1.21
N GLY A 58 6.28 -5.51 0.33
CA GLY A 58 5.32 -4.42 0.17
C GLY A 58 5.78 -3.35 -0.80
N THR A 59 5.06 -2.25 -0.78
CA THR A 59 5.33 -1.14 -1.68
C THR A 59 4.89 0.16 -1.03
N ARG A 60 5.52 1.24 -1.44
CA ARG A 60 5.08 2.58 -1.10
C ARG A 60 4.40 3.15 -2.32
N VAL A 61 3.19 3.60 -2.17
CA VAL A 61 2.37 4.09 -3.28
C VAL A 61 1.98 5.53 -3.00
N ARG A 62 2.10 6.37 -4.01
CA ARG A 62 1.67 7.75 -3.92
C ARG A 62 0.38 7.93 -4.67
N PHE A 63 -0.57 8.57 -4.00
CA PHE A 63 -1.86 8.92 -4.58
C PHE A 63 -2.01 10.42 -4.56
N GLN A 64 -2.98 10.92 -5.30
CA GLN A 64 -3.33 12.30 -5.21
C GLN A 64 -3.79 12.64 -3.79
N ASN A 65 -4.50 11.69 -3.18
CA ASN A 65 -5.01 11.83 -1.83
C ASN A 65 -5.27 10.44 -1.30
N SER A 66 -4.80 10.15 -0.09
CA SER A 66 -4.93 8.80 0.47
C SER A 66 -6.17 8.63 1.35
N ASP A 67 -7.02 9.65 1.43
CA ASP A 67 -8.09 9.68 2.43
C ASP A 67 -9.14 8.59 2.26
N SER A 68 -9.43 8.19 1.06
CA SER A 68 -10.53 7.27 0.83
C SER A 68 -10.07 5.82 0.70
N LEU A 69 -8.84 5.53 1.07
CA LEU A 69 -8.34 4.16 0.98
C LEU A 69 -8.83 3.33 2.15
N LEU A 70 -9.07 2.07 1.87
CA LEU A 70 -9.44 1.10 2.90
C LEU A 70 -8.21 0.39 3.39
N ASP A 71 -8.27 -0.09 4.62
CA ASP A 71 -7.16 -0.83 5.21
C ASP A 71 -6.81 -2.07 4.39
N GLY A 72 -7.80 -2.88 4.10
CA GLY A 72 -7.57 -4.09 3.30
C GLY A 72 -7.86 -3.81 1.84
N MET A 73 -6.97 -4.20 0.98
CA MET A 73 -7.11 -3.91 -0.43
C MET A 73 -6.35 -4.92 -1.26
N ILE A 74 -6.63 -4.90 -2.54
CA ILE A 74 -5.83 -5.65 -3.52
C ILE A 74 -5.01 -4.64 -4.29
N VAL A 75 -3.72 -4.89 -4.36
CA VAL A 75 -2.78 -4.00 -5.05
C VAL A 75 -2.35 -4.67 -6.33
N SER A 76 -2.48 -3.96 -7.44
CA SER A 76 -2.10 -4.47 -8.74
C SER A 76 -1.07 -3.55 -9.37
N ILE A 77 0.10 -4.09 -9.68
CA ILE A 77 1.17 -3.35 -10.35
C ILE A 77 1.49 -4.13 -11.62
N SER A 78 0.82 -3.80 -12.68
CA SER A 78 0.87 -4.59 -13.91
C SER A 78 2.27 -4.70 -14.48
N ARG A 79 3.04 -3.63 -14.36
CA ARG A 79 4.39 -3.61 -14.92
C ARG A 79 5.25 -4.74 -14.37
N TYR A 80 5.00 -5.14 -13.14
CA TYR A 80 5.78 -6.19 -12.50
C TYR A 80 5.00 -7.48 -12.31
N GLY A 81 3.80 -7.54 -12.85
CA GLY A 81 2.98 -8.74 -12.74
C GLY A 81 2.51 -9.02 -11.33
N ILE A 82 2.33 -7.98 -10.54
CA ILE A 82 1.96 -8.13 -9.13
C ILE A 82 0.48 -7.90 -8.98
N LYS A 83 -0.18 -8.82 -8.29
CA LYS A 83 -1.56 -8.64 -7.87
C LYS A 83 -1.71 -9.38 -6.57
N ARG A 84 -1.75 -8.64 -5.46
CA ARG A 84 -1.72 -9.24 -4.14
C ARG A 84 -2.63 -8.51 -3.19
N ARG A 85 -3.13 -9.24 -2.23
CA ARG A 85 -3.79 -8.62 -1.11
C ARG A 85 -2.75 -7.91 -0.29
N ALA A 86 -3.15 -6.77 0.26
CA ALA A 86 -2.24 -5.95 1.04
C ALA A 86 -3.02 -5.25 2.13
N ARG A 87 -2.30 -4.85 3.15
CA ARG A 87 -2.91 -4.02 4.16
C ARG A 87 -2.04 -2.80 4.36
N MET A 88 -2.70 -1.71 4.74
CA MET A 88 -2.06 -0.44 4.95
C MET A 88 -1.33 -0.48 6.28
N ARG A 89 -0.06 -0.11 6.26
CA ARG A 89 0.74 -0.07 7.47
C ARG A 89 0.90 1.33 8.00
N TRP A 90 0.95 2.29 7.12
CA TRP A 90 1.03 3.70 7.49
C TRP A 90 0.57 4.54 6.30
N ARG A 91 0.24 5.78 6.57
CA ARG A 91 -0.05 6.71 5.47
C ARG A 91 0.31 8.12 5.85
N THR A 92 0.65 8.90 4.83
CA THR A 92 0.67 10.35 4.92
C THR A 92 -0.54 10.85 4.15
N ARG A 93 -0.56 12.12 3.86
CA ARG A 93 -1.66 12.69 3.08
C ARG A 93 -1.72 12.10 1.67
N THR A 94 -0.59 11.76 1.10
CA THR A 94 -0.53 11.28 -0.27
C THR A 94 0.07 9.89 -0.40
N ASP A 95 0.93 9.49 0.53
CA ASP A 95 1.66 8.23 0.40
C ASP A 95 1.13 7.20 1.35
N VAL A 96 1.20 5.96 0.92
CA VAL A 96 0.73 4.84 1.73
C VAL A 96 1.78 3.74 1.65
N GLY A 97 2.15 3.21 2.82
CA GLY A 97 2.98 2.02 2.87
C GLY A 97 2.09 0.82 3.06
N VAL A 98 2.19 -0.13 2.17
CA VAL A 98 1.37 -1.34 2.26
C VAL A 98 2.27 -2.56 2.38
N GLU A 99 1.75 -3.55 3.08
CA GLU A 99 2.38 -4.83 3.25
C GLU A 99 1.59 -5.87 2.48
N PHE A 100 2.28 -6.65 1.66
CA PHE A 100 1.62 -7.70 0.90
C PHE A 100 1.30 -8.86 1.84
N LEU A 101 0.13 -9.44 1.64
CA LEU A 101 -0.29 -10.57 2.45
C LEU A 101 -0.24 -11.84 1.60
N ASP A 102 -1.23 -12.01 0.75
CA ASP A 102 -1.34 -13.21 -0.05
C ASP A 102 -1.47 -12.88 -1.51
N GLU A 103 -1.08 -13.79 -2.37
CA GLU A 103 -1.32 -13.63 -3.78
C GLU A 103 -2.79 -13.86 -4.09
N VAL A 104 -3.29 -13.06 -5.01
CA VAL A 104 -4.67 -13.17 -5.46
C VAL A 104 -4.65 -13.91 -6.78
N GLU A 105 -5.40 -14.98 -6.85
CA GLU A 105 -5.47 -15.77 -8.08
C GLU A 105 -6.59 -15.37 -8.95
#